data_96f0b8facf1508336fc06ea5f470cac5
#
_entry.id   96f0b8facf1508336fc06ea5f470cac5
#
_cell.length_a   1.000
_cell.length_b   1.000
_cell.length_c   1.000
_cell.angle_alpha   90.00
_cell.angle_beta   90.00
_cell.angle_gamma   90.00
#
_symmetry.space_group_name_H-M   'P 1'
#
loop_
_entity.id
_entity.type
_entity.pdbx_description
1 polymer ?
#
loop_
_entity_poly.entity_id
_entity_poly.type
_entity_poly.pdbx_seq_one_letter_code
_entity_poly.pdbx_strand_id
1 'polypeptide(L)'
;PTPLEANGGLVSATIDANFPAKYMKKKAVVKIIPELRYAGGQVATGEGATFQGEKATANGQQVPYKLGGRYSMKTDFNYVPDMIKSDLYLTFDARMGKKKVDLPAVKVSYGVVATSQLYREAMANDGLCIAPDSFQRVKAQKQEANIKFLINQANLRKTELKNNSVTEFVKMLKKINADREKLNLRNVEVNAYASPEGGFVINDKLAAKRQTTGEGYVKGQLKQNKMETAVEARYTAQDWDGFQELVQVSNLQDKDVILRVLSMYKDPEERERQIRNMSEGFRELATGILPEMRRA
;
A
#
# COMPACT_ATOMS: atom_id res chain seq x y z
N PRO A 1 -12.84 -19.07 -27.74
CA PRO A 1 -11.66 -19.22 -28.56
C PRO A 1 -10.43 -18.78 -27.79
N THR A 2 -9.41 -19.63 -27.76
CA THR A 2 -8.09 -19.28 -27.23
C THR A 2 -7.37 -18.39 -28.23
N PRO A 3 -6.56 -17.40 -27.79
CA PRO A 3 -5.74 -16.63 -28.71
C PRO A 3 -4.76 -17.53 -29.44
N LEU A 4 -4.41 -17.15 -30.66
CA LEU A 4 -3.36 -17.82 -31.42
C LEU A 4 -1.98 -17.56 -30.79
N GLU A 5 -1.07 -18.54 -30.86
CA GLU A 5 0.27 -18.45 -30.29
C GLU A 5 1.32 -18.61 -31.39
N ALA A 6 2.40 -17.82 -31.29
CA ALA A 6 3.56 -17.95 -32.16
C ALA A 6 4.62 -18.81 -31.47
N ASN A 7 5.01 -19.91 -32.15
CA ASN A 7 6.06 -20.80 -31.71
C ASN A 7 7.11 -20.98 -32.84
N GLY A 8 8.35 -20.70 -32.55
CA GLY A 8 9.44 -20.88 -33.53
C GLY A 8 9.29 -20.05 -34.82
N GLY A 9 8.60 -18.90 -34.75
CA GLY A 9 8.34 -18.05 -35.92
C GLY A 9 7.11 -18.46 -36.75
N LEU A 10 6.35 -19.45 -36.30
CA LEU A 10 5.10 -19.90 -36.95
C LEU A 10 3.93 -19.68 -36.04
N VAL A 11 2.78 -19.31 -36.63
CA VAL A 11 1.49 -19.24 -35.95
C VAL A 11 0.63 -20.39 -36.47
N SER A 12 0.50 -21.43 -35.68
CA SER A 12 -0.28 -22.62 -36.05
C SER A 12 -1.73 -22.50 -35.58
N ALA A 13 -2.68 -22.83 -36.44
CA ALA A 13 -4.09 -22.90 -36.14
C ALA A 13 -4.70 -24.26 -36.52
N THR A 14 -5.40 -24.88 -35.58
CA THR A 14 -6.23 -26.06 -35.84
C THR A 14 -7.69 -25.63 -35.86
N ILE A 15 -8.37 -25.91 -36.94
CA ILE A 15 -9.77 -25.51 -37.20
C ILE A 15 -10.62 -26.75 -37.33
N ASP A 16 -11.57 -26.91 -36.41
CA ASP A 16 -12.51 -27.99 -36.42
C ASP A 16 -13.81 -27.59 -37.12
N ALA A 17 -14.15 -28.29 -38.21
CA ALA A 17 -15.36 -28.09 -38.96
C ALA A 17 -16.36 -29.20 -38.64
N ASN A 18 -17.55 -28.82 -38.19
CA ASN A 18 -18.64 -29.75 -37.97
C ASN A 18 -19.75 -29.54 -39.01
N PHE A 19 -19.95 -30.51 -39.84
CA PHE A 19 -21.04 -30.53 -40.81
C PHE A 19 -22.21 -31.37 -40.28
N PRO A 20 -23.34 -30.76 -39.86
CA PRO A 20 -24.50 -31.47 -39.42
C PRO A 20 -25.08 -32.35 -40.52
N ALA A 21 -25.85 -33.39 -40.16
CA ALA A 21 -26.57 -34.22 -41.12
C ALA A 21 -27.46 -33.38 -42.04
N LYS A 22 -27.50 -33.71 -43.33
CA LYS A 22 -28.24 -33.01 -44.40
C LYS A 22 -27.77 -31.60 -44.70
N TYR A 23 -26.67 -31.12 -44.10
CA TYR A 23 -26.14 -29.78 -44.35
C TYR A 23 -25.37 -29.69 -45.67
N MET A 24 -24.36 -30.54 -45.87
CA MET A 24 -23.59 -30.57 -47.13
C MET A 24 -24.40 -31.16 -48.26
N LYS A 25 -24.85 -30.34 -49.21
CA LYS A 25 -25.59 -30.79 -50.36
C LYS A 25 -24.74 -31.69 -51.26
N LYS A 26 -25.35 -32.74 -51.89
CA LYS A 26 -24.64 -33.79 -52.63
C LYS A 26 -23.71 -33.27 -53.75
N LYS A 27 -24.07 -32.13 -54.41
CA LYS A 27 -23.26 -31.50 -55.48
C LYS A 27 -22.51 -30.26 -55.02
N ALA A 28 -22.47 -29.97 -53.71
CA ALA A 28 -21.76 -28.82 -53.17
C ALA A 28 -20.27 -29.08 -53.03
N VAL A 29 -19.47 -28.06 -53.28
CA VAL A 29 -18.03 -28.00 -52.98
C VAL A 29 -17.77 -26.70 -52.21
N VAL A 30 -17.03 -26.78 -51.13
CA VAL A 30 -16.68 -25.64 -50.32
C VAL A 30 -15.20 -25.74 -50.01
N LYS A 31 -14.41 -24.76 -50.44
CA LYS A 31 -13.04 -24.58 -49.99
C LYS A 31 -13.03 -23.56 -48.86
N ILE A 32 -12.55 -23.94 -47.69
CA ILE A 32 -12.39 -23.10 -46.51
C ILE A 32 -10.96 -22.60 -46.52
N ILE A 33 -10.77 -21.30 -46.53
CA ILE A 33 -9.47 -20.62 -46.59
C ILE A 33 -9.31 -19.77 -45.30
N PRO A 34 -8.34 -20.11 -44.45
CA PRO A 34 -8.04 -19.29 -43.29
C PRO A 34 -7.27 -18.02 -43.69
N GLU A 35 -7.68 -16.88 -43.15
CA GLU A 35 -7.04 -15.58 -43.34
C GLU A 35 -6.76 -14.94 -42.01
N LEU A 36 -5.49 -14.68 -41.71
CA LEU A 36 -5.09 -13.87 -40.55
C LEU A 36 -5.00 -12.41 -41.00
N ARG A 37 -5.94 -11.59 -40.53
CA ARG A 37 -6.03 -10.16 -40.84
C ARG A 37 -5.41 -9.34 -39.72
N TYR A 38 -4.46 -8.47 -40.01
CA TYR A 38 -3.68 -7.72 -39.02
C TYR A 38 -3.42 -6.27 -39.44
N ALA A 39 -2.57 -5.57 -38.73
CA ALA A 39 -2.36 -4.13 -38.83
C ALA A 39 -2.18 -3.65 -40.28
N GLY A 40 -2.73 -2.46 -40.58
CA GLY A 40 -2.64 -1.84 -41.90
C GLY A 40 -3.48 -2.51 -43.00
N GLY A 41 -4.43 -3.39 -42.66
CA GLY A 41 -5.28 -4.11 -43.61
C GLY A 41 -4.54 -5.26 -44.30
N GLN A 42 -3.40 -5.69 -43.75
CA GLN A 42 -2.63 -6.82 -44.26
C GLN A 42 -3.32 -8.15 -43.99
N VAL A 43 -3.15 -9.12 -44.87
CA VAL A 43 -3.77 -10.44 -44.78
C VAL A 43 -2.70 -11.51 -45.09
N ALA A 44 -2.54 -12.44 -44.14
CA ALA A 44 -1.79 -13.66 -44.39
C ALA A 44 -2.80 -14.79 -44.68
N THR A 45 -2.67 -15.45 -45.82
CA THR A 45 -3.55 -16.54 -46.21
C THR A 45 -2.88 -17.87 -45.88
N GLY A 46 -3.58 -18.70 -45.14
CA GLY A 46 -3.14 -20.05 -44.78
C GLY A 46 -3.56 -21.08 -45.78
N GLU A 47 -3.05 -22.31 -45.62
CA GLU A 47 -3.46 -23.45 -46.44
C GLU A 47 -4.92 -23.79 -46.17
N GLY A 48 -5.74 -23.83 -47.22
CA GLY A 48 -7.17 -24.10 -47.13
C GLY A 48 -7.47 -25.57 -47.38
N ALA A 49 -8.63 -26.02 -46.84
CA ALA A 49 -9.15 -27.38 -47.06
C ALA A 49 -10.44 -27.37 -47.92
N THR A 50 -10.56 -28.33 -48.78
CA THR A 50 -11.73 -28.49 -49.64
C THR A 50 -12.63 -29.64 -49.15
N PHE A 51 -13.92 -29.36 -48.99
CA PHE A 51 -14.93 -30.30 -48.61
C PHE A 51 -15.96 -30.42 -49.71
N GLN A 52 -16.42 -31.65 -49.98
CA GLN A 52 -17.33 -31.90 -51.07
C GLN A 52 -18.47 -32.88 -50.69
N GLY A 53 -19.59 -32.71 -51.29
CA GLY A 53 -20.70 -33.67 -51.20
C GLY A 53 -20.50 -34.91 -52.04
N GLU A 54 -21.26 -35.97 -51.77
CA GLU A 54 -21.13 -37.32 -52.33
C GLU A 54 -21.17 -37.39 -53.86
N LYS A 55 -21.80 -36.41 -54.54
CA LYS A 55 -21.94 -36.34 -56.00
C LYS A 55 -21.13 -35.21 -56.66
N ALA A 56 -20.25 -34.62 -55.91
CA ALA A 56 -19.33 -33.61 -56.44
C ALA A 56 -18.05 -34.27 -56.96
N THR A 57 -17.43 -33.66 -57.98
CA THR A 57 -16.23 -34.18 -58.67
C THR A 57 -14.99 -33.32 -58.38
N ALA A 58 -14.92 -32.74 -57.21
CA ALA A 58 -13.74 -31.98 -56.79
C ALA A 58 -12.76 -32.90 -56.02
N ASN A 59 -11.51 -32.46 -55.86
CA ASN A 59 -10.51 -33.19 -55.10
C ASN A 59 -10.55 -32.75 -53.63
N GLY A 60 -11.58 -33.09 -52.92
CA GLY A 60 -11.78 -32.67 -51.52
C GLY A 60 -12.24 -33.78 -50.60
N GLN A 61 -12.25 -33.55 -49.32
CA GLN A 61 -12.77 -34.47 -48.32
C GLN A 61 -14.29 -34.63 -48.50
N GLN A 62 -14.76 -35.88 -48.65
CA GLN A 62 -16.16 -36.14 -48.86
C GLN A 62 -16.97 -36.11 -47.55
N VAL A 63 -18.05 -35.31 -47.56
CA VAL A 63 -18.97 -35.19 -46.42
C VAL A 63 -20.28 -35.92 -46.76
N PRO A 64 -20.63 -37.00 -46.03
CA PRO A 64 -21.86 -37.76 -46.27
C PRO A 64 -23.11 -36.90 -45.99
N TYR A 65 -24.03 -36.83 -46.95
CA TYR A 65 -25.25 -36.02 -46.80
C TYR A 65 -26.14 -36.47 -45.63
N LYS A 66 -26.29 -37.77 -45.44
CA LYS A 66 -27.19 -38.31 -44.40
C LYS A 66 -26.59 -38.21 -42.99
N LEU A 67 -25.28 -38.35 -42.83
CA LEU A 67 -24.60 -38.48 -41.56
C LEU A 67 -23.90 -37.18 -41.12
N GLY A 68 -23.50 -36.35 -42.07
CA GLY A 68 -22.58 -35.24 -41.80
C GLY A 68 -21.18 -35.75 -41.44
N GLY A 69 -20.43 -34.98 -40.66
CA GLY A 69 -19.12 -35.38 -40.19
C GLY A 69 -18.36 -34.26 -39.49
N ARG A 70 -17.34 -34.63 -38.73
CA ARG A 70 -16.39 -33.73 -38.14
C ARG A 70 -15.05 -33.87 -38.82
N TYR A 71 -14.45 -32.77 -39.15
CA TYR A 71 -13.15 -32.69 -39.85
C TYR A 71 -12.29 -31.64 -39.20
N SER A 72 -10.99 -31.89 -39.18
CA SER A 72 -10.03 -30.97 -38.63
C SER A 72 -9.05 -30.58 -39.75
N MET A 73 -8.71 -29.29 -39.83
CA MET A 73 -7.70 -28.78 -40.73
C MET A 73 -6.65 -28.00 -39.94
N LYS A 74 -5.41 -28.13 -40.31
CA LYS A 74 -4.28 -27.35 -39.75
C LYS A 74 -3.76 -26.39 -40.80
N THR A 75 -3.35 -25.22 -40.32
CA THR A 75 -2.72 -24.20 -41.15
C THR A 75 -1.69 -23.47 -40.33
N ASP A 76 -0.61 -23.05 -41.00
CA ASP A 76 0.49 -22.30 -40.41
C ASP A 76 0.65 -20.97 -41.14
N PHE A 77 0.97 -19.93 -40.37
CA PHE A 77 1.32 -18.60 -40.89
C PHE A 77 2.72 -18.26 -40.43
N ASN A 78 3.51 -17.64 -41.28
CA ASN A 78 4.78 -17.07 -40.87
C ASN A 78 4.55 -15.87 -40.01
N TYR A 79 5.06 -15.90 -38.79
CA TYR A 79 4.85 -14.83 -37.82
C TYR A 79 5.60 -13.55 -38.21
N VAL A 80 4.92 -12.44 -38.16
CA VAL A 80 5.50 -11.10 -38.21
C VAL A 80 4.99 -10.29 -36.96
N PRO A 81 5.80 -9.35 -36.46
CA PRO A 81 5.42 -8.61 -35.22
C PRO A 81 4.07 -7.91 -35.31
N ASP A 82 3.64 -7.46 -36.47
CA ASP A 82 2.37 -6.77 -36.66
C ASP A 82 1.14 -7.68 -36.48
N MET A 83 1.33 -9.01 -36.41
CA MET A 83 0.26 -9.99 -36.19
C MET A 83 -0.24 -10.04 -34.74
N ILE A 84 0.36 -9.31 -33.79
CA ILE A 84 -0.06 -9.29 -32.39
C ILE A 84 -1.52 -8.86 -32.22
N LYS A 85 -1.96 -7.91 -33.03
CA LYS A 85 -3.35 -7.47 -33.10
C LYS A 85 -3.93 -7.97 -34.40
N SER A 86 -4.31 -9.23 -34.43
CA SER A 86 -4.88 -9.87 -35.60
C SER A 86 -6.16 -10.62 -35.27
N ASP A 87 -6.91 -10.88 -36.29
CA ASP A 87 -8.13 -11.67 -36.24
C ASP A 87 -8.07 -12.78 -37.29
N LEU A 88 -8.36 -14.02 -36.89
CA LEU A 88 -8.45 -15.15 -37.79
C LEU A 88 -9.86 -15.24 -38.34
N TYR A 89 -9.94 -15.09 -39.66
CA TYR A 89 -11.17 -15.29 -40.43
C TYR A 89 -11.11 -16.56 -41.26
N LEU A 90 -12.27 -17.16 -41.46
CA LEU A 90 -12.47 -18.19 -42.49
C LEU A 90 -13.21 -17.56 -43.64
N THR A 91 -12.64 -17.63 -44.84
CA THR A 91 -13.29 -17.27 -46.09
C THR A 91 -13.64 -18.52 -46.86
N PHE A 92 -14.63 -18.43 -47.72
CA PHE A 92 -15.23 -19.57 -48.37
C PHE A 92 -15.29 -19.38 -49.87
N ASP A 93 -14.73 -20.30 -50.64
CA ASP A 93 -15.02 -20.45 -52.07
C ASP A 93 -16.00 -21.65 -52.21
N ALA A 94 -17.28 -21.33 -52.39
CA ALA A 94 -18.35 -22.32 -52.39
C ALA A 94 -19.08 -22.33 -53.72
N ARG A 95 -19.39 -23.55 -54.19
CA ARG A 95 -20.18 -23.79 -55.43
C ARG A 95 -21.14 -24.94 -55.29
N MET A 96 -22.26 -24.83 -55.96
CA MET A 96 -23.26 -25.89 -56.08
C MET A 96 -23.41 -26.28 -57.58
N GLY A 97 -22.80 -27.36 -57.99
CA GLY A 97 -22.64 -27.71 -59.38
C GLY A 97 -21.81 -26.65 -60.10
N LYS A 98 -22.40 -25.93 -61.06
CA LYS A 98 -21.75 -24.82 -61.81
C LYS A 98 -21.99 -23.43 -61.18
N LYS A 99 -22.87 -23.30 -60.20
CA LYS A 99 -23.27 -22.03 -59.59
C LYS A 99 -22.36 -21.72 -58.43
N LYS A 100 -21.74 -20.53 -58.43
CA LYS A 100 -21.02 -19.97 -57.28
C LYS A 100 -22.00 -19.54 -56.18
N VAL A 101 -21.62 -19.76 -54.92
CA VAL A 101 -22.43 -19.38 -53.76
C VAL A 101 -21.55 -18.47 -52.88
N ASP A 102 -21.97 -17.23 -52.67
CA ASP A 102 -21.26 -16.30 -51.80
C ASP A 102 -21.60 -16.55 -50.36
N LEU A 103 -20.59 -16.78 -49.54
CA LEU A 103 -20.67 -16.96 -48.10
C LEU A 103 -19.87 -15.88 -47.40
N PRO A 104 -20.42 -15.29 -46.33
CA PRO A 104 -19.70 -14.25 -45.58
C PRO A 104 -18.49 -14.86 -44.86
N ALA A 105 -17.42 -14.09 -44.72
CA ALA A 105 -16.28 -14.47 -43.90
C ALA A 105 -16.69 -14.52 -42.40
N VAL A 106 -16.16 -15.52 -41.69
CA VAL A 106 -16.47 -15.74 -40.27
C VAL A 106 -15.21 -15.57 -39.43
N LYS A 107 -15.26 -14.70 -38.44
CA LYS A 107 -14.19 -14.58 -37.46
C LYS A 107 -14.24 -15.74 -36.48
N VAL A 108 -13.14 -16.46 -36.32
CA VAL A 108 -13.07 -17.68 -35.49
C VAL A 108 -12.09 -17.58 -34.31
N SER A 109 -11.08 -16.71 -34.41
CA SER A 109 -10.12 -16.48 -33.33
C SER A 109 -9.52 -15.07 -33.44
N TYR A 110 -8.65 -14.72 -32.50
CA TYR A 110 -8.03 -13.42 -32.45
C TYR A 110 -6.60 -13.51 -31.93
N GLY A 111 -5.83 -12.46 -32.19
CA GLY A 111 -4.54 -12.16 -31.61
C GLY A 111 -3.47 -13.20 -31.89
N VAL A 112 -2.23 -12.78 -31.80
CA VAL A 112 -1.12 -13.70 -31.71
C VAL A 112 -0.31 -13.36 -30.46
N VAL A 113 -0.22 -14.29 -29.54
CA VAL A 113 0.66 -14.19 -28.37
C VAL A 113 2.04 -14.72 -28.75
N ALA A 114 3.05 -13.90 -28.64
CA ALA A 114 4.44 -14.28 -28.89
C ALA A 114 5.29 -14.10 -27.65
N THR A 115 6.00 -15.13 -27.21
CA THR A 115 6.86 -15.08 -26.01
C THR A 115 7.95 -13.99 -26.13
N SER A 116 8.51 -13.79 -27.34
CA SER A 116 9.50 -12.75 -27.60
C SER A 116 8.95 -11.35 -27.36
N GLN A 117 7.67 -11.15 -27.51
CA GLN A 117 7.02 -9.88 -27.28
C GLN A 117 6.66 -9.68 -25.81
N LEU A 118 6.10 -10.69 -25.17
CA LEU A 118 5.89 -10.65 -23.70
C LEU A 118 7.21 -10.32 -22.99
N TYR A 119 8.30 -10.89 -23.46
CA TYR A 119 9.64 -10.55 -22.98
C TYR A 119 10.00 -9.08 -23.23
N ARG A 120 9.77 -8.56 -24.45
CA ARG A 120 10.04 -7.15 -24.77
C ARG A 120 9.15 -6.21 -23.97
N GLU A 121 7.88 -6.53 -23.81
CA GLU A 121 6.94 -5.74 -23.00
C GLU A 121 7.32 -5.78 -21.53
N ALA A 122 7.76 -6.92 -21.01
CA ALA A 122 8.27 -7.05 -19.65
C ALA A 122 9.56 -6.25 -19.44
N MET A 123 10.45 -6.21 -20.46
CA MET A 123 11.69 -5.45 -20.40
C MET A 123 11.50 -3.95 -20.69
N ALA A 124 10.52 -3.58 -21.52
CA ALA A 124 10.19 -2.18 -21.82
C ALA A 124 9.32 -1.53 -20.74
N ASN A 125 8.59 -2.32 -19.95
CA ASN A 125 8.00 -1.90 -18.70
C ASN A 125 9.10 -1.85 -17.61
N ASP A 126 10.05 -0.94 -17.77
CA ASP A 126 10.87 -0.42 -16.68
C ASP A 126 10.03 0.34 -15.63
N GLY A 127 8.77 0.48 -15.84
CA GLY A 127 7.73 0.70 -14.85
C GLY A 127 7.41 -0.59 -14.10
N LEU A 128 8.41 -1.30 -13.61
CA LEU A 128 8.28 -1.96 -12.34
C LEU A 128 7.76 -0.85 -11.40
N CYS A 129 6.45 -0.83 -11.19
CA CYS A 129 5.89 -0.21 -10.01
C CYS A 129 6.46 -0.99 -8.83
N ILE A 130 7.71 -0.67 -8.50
CA ILE A 130 8.20 -0.87 -7.16
C ILE A 130 7.34 0.10 -6.37
N ALA A 131 6.17 -0.39 -5.93
CA ALA A 131 5.50 0.24 -4.81
C ALA A 131 6.59 0.32 -3.75
N PRO A 132 6.97 1.52 -3.27
CA PRO A 132 7.91 1.61 -2.19
C PRO A 132 7.29 0.77 -1.08
N ASP A 133 7.82 -0.43 -0.88
CA ASP A 133 7.52 -1.13 0.33
C ASP A 133 8.02 -0.20 1.42
N SER A 134 7.25 0.06 2.44
CA SER A 134 7.67 0.86 3.58
C SER A 134 8.75 0.12 4.39
N PHE A 135 9.61 -0.66 3.70
CA PHE A 135 10.67 -1.41 4.33
C PHE A 135 11.71 -0.45 4.90
N GLN A 136 11.80 -0.43 6.20
CA GLN A 136 12.82 0.28 6.93
C GLN A 136 13.73 -0.75 7.60
N ARG A 137 14.98 -0.81 7.17
CA ARG A 137 15.98 -1.68 7.80
C ARG A 137 16.16 -1.35 9.29
N VAL A 138 15.98 -0.10 9.65
CA VAL A 138 16.05 0.38 11.03
C VAL A 138 14.80 1.20 11.31
N LYS A 139 13.99 0.78 12.27
CA LYS A 139 12.83 1.54 12.76
C LYS A 139 13.19 2.24 14.07
N ALA A 140 13.02 3.57 14.09
CA ALA A 140 13.08 4.31 15.34
C ALA A 140 11.82 4.03 16.17
N GLN A 141 12.00 3.67 17.44
CA GLN A 141 10.91 3.54 18.41
C GLN A 141 11.14 4.54 19.53
N LYS A 142 10.08 5.17 19.99
CA LYS A 142 10.08 6.09 21.13
C LYS A 142 9.25 5.47 22.24
N GLN A 143 9.77 5.51 23.45
CA GLN A 143 9.06 5.16 24.66
C GLN A 143 9.07 6.36 25.60
N GLU A 144 7.90 6.76 26.04
CA GLU A 144 7.74 7.86 26.99
C GLU A 144 7.38 7.33 28.36
N ALA A 145 7.90 7.99 29.40
CA ALA A 145 7.53 7.75 30.77
C ALA A 145 7.35 9.08 31.48
N ASN A 146 6.35 9.17 32.32
CA ASN A 146 6.04 10.38 33.08
C ASN A 146 6.10 10.10 34.59
N ILE A 147 6.87 10.91 35.29
CA ILE A 147 6.95 10.91 36.75
C ILE A 147 6.31 12.20 37.26
N LYS A 148 5.24 12.10 38.03
CA LYS A 148 4.55 13.27 38.58
C LYS A 148 5.08 13.65 39.98
N PHE A 149 5.23 14.94 40.18
CA PHE A 149 5.67 15.51 41.44
C PHE A 149 4.53 16.19 42.18
N LEU A 150 4.62 16.23 43.51
CA LEU A 150 3.71 17.04 44.31
C LEU A 150 4.06 18.53 44.16
N ILE A 151 3.11 19.36 44.57
CA ILE A 151 3.28 20.81 44.57
C ILE A 151 4.52 21.18 45.39
N ASN A 152 5.36 22.08 44.88
CA ASN A 152 6.60 22.52 45.48
C ASN A 152 7.62 21.42 45.84
N GLN A 153 7.50 20.23 45.27
CA GLN A 153 8.39 19.10 45.54
C GLN A 153 9.07 18.62 44.27
N ALA A 154 10.29 18.09 44.45
CA ALA A 154 11.09 17.45 43.41
C ALA A 154 11.53 16.02 43.82
N ASN A 155 10.93 15.44 44.86
CA ASN A 155 11.30 14.12 45.35
C ASN A 155 10.53 13.03 44.58
N LEU A 156 11.22 11.96 44.20
CA LEU A 156 10.62 10.80 43.59
C LEU A 156 9.85 9.98 44.61
N ARG A 157 8.56 9.77 44.35
CA ARG A 157 7.73 8.93 45.17
C ARG A 157 7.76 7.49 44.70
N LYS A 158 7.83 6.55 45.61
CA LYS A 158 7.81 5.10 45.28
C LYS A 158 6.58 4.69 44.49
N THR A 159 5.45 5.36 44.70
CA THR A 159 4.20 5.13 43.97
C THR A 159 4.32 5.54 42.49
N GLU A 160 4.96 6.67 42.23
CA GLU A 160 5.17 7.14 40.85
C GLU A 160 6.14 6.25 40.08
N LEU A 161 7.17 5.73 40.74
CA LEU A 161 8.12 4.81 40.14
C LEU A 161 7.50 3.42 39.77
N LYS A 162 6.31 3.14 40.32
CA LYS A 162 5.52 1.92 39.99
C LYS A 162 4.40 2.17 39.00
N ASN A 163 4.24 3.40 38.52
CA ASN A 163 3.22 3.69 37.51
C ASN A 163 3.52 2.92 36.21
N ASN A 164 2.50 2.76 35.37
CA ASN A 164 2.59 1.93 34.17
C ASN A 164 3.66 2.46 33.20
N SER A 165 3.74 3.77 32.97
CA SER A 165 4.66 4.34 31.99
C SER A 165 6.14 4.16 32.39
N VAL A 166 6.47 4.35 33.67
CA VAL A 166 7.81 4.11 34.21
C VAL A 166 8.16 2.61 34.17
N THR A 167 7.18 1.76 34.52
CA THR A 167 7.37 0.29 34.45
C THR A 167 7.66 -0.18 33.03
N GLU A 168 6.93 0.33 32.04
CA GLU A 168 7.17 0.00 30.63
C GLU A 168 8.53 0.52 30.14
N PHE A 169 8.95 1.71 30.55
CA PHE A 169 10.26 2.22 30.26
C PHE A 169 11.37 1.28 30.79
N VAL A 170 11.26 0.88 32.06
CA VAL A 170 12.24 -0.07 32.66
C VAL A 170 12.22 -1.42 31.96
N LYS A 171 11.03 -1.93 31.57
CA LYS A 171 10.90 -3.17 30.79
C LYS A 171 11.58 -3.02 29.43
N MET A 172 11.44 -1.88 28.77
CA MET A 172 12.09 -1.60 27.49
C MET A 172 13.61 -1.61 27.63
N LEU A 173 14.17 -0.97 28.65
CA LEU A 173 15.61 -1.03 28.92
C LEU A 173 16.11 -2.49 29.12
N LYS A 174 15.36 -3.30 29.86
CA LYS A 174 15.68 -4.72 30.03
C LYS A 174 15.62 -5.49 28.71
N LYS A 175 14.63 -5.21 27.87
CA LYS A 175 14.50 -5.81 26.54
C LYS A 175 15.69 -5.46 25.64
N ILE A 176 16.10 -4.20 25.63
CA ILE A 176 17.26 -3.73 24.85
C ILE A 176 18.53 -4.42 25.36
N ASN A 177 18.70 -4.55 26.68
CA ASN A 177 19.85 -5.24 27.27
C ASN A 177 19.90 -6.73 26.90
N ALA A 178 18.73 -7.37 26.75
CA ALA A 178 18.62 -8.80 26.41
C ALA A 178 18.87 -9.09 24.91
N ASP A 179 18.58 -8.15 24.03
CA ASP A 179 18.71 -8.34 22.56
C ASP A 179 19.47 -7.16 21.92
N ARG A 180 20.73 -7.01 22.30
CA ARG A 180 21.60 -5.92 21.81
C ARG A 180 21.98 -6.03 20.34
N GLU A 181 21.76 -7.17 19.72
CA GLU A 181 22.02 -7.36 18.30
C GLU A 181 20.94 -6.68 17.43
N LYS A 182 19.69 -6.66 17.90
CA LYS A 182 18.54 -6.11 17.18
C LYS A 182 18.10 -4.75 17.70
N LEU A 183 18.37 -4.44 18.95
CA LEU A 183 17.91 -3.22 19.61
C LEU A 183 19.08 -2.39 20.08
N ASN A 184 19.07 -1.11 19.74
CA ASN A 184 20.07 -0.14 20.17
C ASN A 184 19.41 1.10 20.77
N LEU A 185 19.81 1.46 21.99
CA LEU A 185 19.41 2.70 22.64
C LEU A 185 20.27 3.85 22.11
N ARG A 186 19.65 4.82 21.44
CA ARG A 186 20.37 5.95 20.88
C ARG A 186 20.61 7.04 21.90
N ASN A 187 19.55 7.51 22.55
CA ASN A 187 19.61 8.57 23.57
C ASN A 187 18.43 8.41 24.53
N VAL A 188 18.54 9.07 25.67
CA VAL A 188 17.43 9.27 26.60
C VAL A 188 17.34 10.76 26.88
N GLU A 189 16.14 11.32 26.75
CA GLU A 189 15.87 12.71 27.05
C GLU A 189 15.06 12.79 28.35
N VAL A 190 15.44 13.72 29.23
CA VAL A 190 14.74 14.03 30.46
C VAL A 190 14.27 15.47 30.39
N ASN A 191 12.96 15.66 30.24
CA ASN A 191 12.34 16.97 30.18
C ASN A 191 11.52 17.23 31.45
N ALA A 192 12.03 18.08 32.33
CA ALA A 192 11.37 18.40 33.59
C ALA A 192 10.61 19.73 33.50
N TYR A 193 9.44 19.76 34.13
CA TYR A 193 8.55 20.89 34.03
C TYR A 193 8.07 21.35 35.42
N ALA A 194 7.94 22.66 35.59
CA ALA A 194 7.11 23.19 36.65
C ALA A 194 5.80 23.73 36.06
N SER A 195 4.73 23.61 36.81
CA SER A 195 3.42 24.18 36.43
C SER A 195 3.55 25.72 36.41
N PRO A 196 2.79 26.41 35.55
CA PRO A 196 2.89 27.86 35.39
C PRO A 196 2.39 28.64 36.62
N GLU A 197 1.81 27.98 37.62
CA GLU A 197 1.41 28.60 38.88
C GLU A 197 2.60 28.95 39.74
N GLY A 198 2.65 30.16 40.27
CA GLY A 198 3.72 30.69 41.14
C GLY A 198 4.80 31.44 40.36
N GLY A 199 5.60 32.19 41.10
CA GLY A 199 6.61 33.06 40.52
C GLY A 199 7.71 32.32 39.75
N PHE A 200 8.20 32.93 38.68
CA PHE A 200 9.20 32.34 37.79
C PHE A 200 10.46 31.85 38.54
N VAL A 201 11.01 32.63 39.46
CA VAL A 201 12.23 32.27 40.19
C VAL A 201 12.08 31.00 41.04
N ILE A 202 10.88 30.76 41.61
CA ILE A 202 10.60 29.55 42.40
C ILE A 202 10.50 28.38 41.46
N ASN A 203 9.76 28.53 40.37
CA ASN A 203 9.54 27.50 39.38
C ASN A 203 10.80 27.10 38.61
N ASP A 204 11.68 28.03 38.33
CA ASP A 204 13.01 27.80 37.74
C ASP A 204 13.84 26.86 38.62
N LYS A 205 13.98 27.19 39.89
CA LYS A 205 14.68 26.33 40.86
C LYS A 205 14.01 24.96 41.04
N LEU A 206 12.70 24.91 41.00
CA LEU A 206 11.92 23.69 41.16
C LEU A 206 12.05 22.78 39.95
N ALA A 207 11.95 23.34 38.75
CA ALA A 207 12.12 22.59 37.50
C ALA A 207 13.55 22.05 37.35
N ALA A 208 14.55 22.84 37.67
CA ALA A 208 15.96 22.42 37.69
C ALA A 208 16.20 21.26 38.69
N LYS A 209 15.60 21.31 39.87
CA LYS A 209 15.67 20.19 40.83
C LYS A 209 14.96 18.93 40.33
N ARG A 210 13.81 19.07 39.68
CA ARG A 210 13.09 17.93 39.04
C ARG A 210 13.90 17.30 37.92
N GLN A 211 14.55 18.13 37.09
CA GLN A 211 15.49 17.67 36.07
C GLN A 211 16.61 16.83 36.69
N THR A 212 17.32 17.35 37.67
CA THR A 212 18.41 16.64 38.36
C THR A 212 17.94 15.33 38.96
N THR A 213 16.76 15.34 39.56
CA THR A 213 16.18 14.12 40.16
C THR A 213 15.77 13.10 39.12
N GLY A 214 15.13 13.50 38.02
CA GLY A 214 14.75 12.62 36.90
C GLY A 214 15.97 12.06 36.20
N GLU A 215 16.96 12.90 35.90
CA GLU A 215 18.24 12.50 35.30
C GLU A 215 18.98 11.47 36.18
N GLY A 216 19.04 11.72 37.49
CA GLY A 216 19.63 10.77 38.46
C GLY A 216 18.94 9.41 38.47
N TYR A 217 17.59 9.40 38.38
CA TYR A 217 16.83 8.15 38.26
C TYR A 217 17.15 7.40 36.97
N VAL A 218 17.14 8.10 35.81
CA VAL A 218 17.43 7.50 34.51
C VAL A 218 18.85 6.95 34.48
N LYS A 219 19.85 7.70 34.92
CA LYS A 219 21.26 7.23 35.03
C LYS A 219 21.38 6.01 35.92
N GLY A 220 20.62 5.97 37.04
CA GLY A 220 20.55 4.80 37.91
C GLY A 220 19.99 3.56 37.19
N GLN A 221 18.90 3.72 36.43
CA GLN A 221 18.30 2.63 35.64
C GLN A 221 19.24 2.14 34.53
N LEU A 222 19.90 3.04 33.83
CA LEU A 222 20.89 2.69 32.80
C LEU A 222 22.04 1.87 33.40
N LYS A 223 22.60 2.33 34.52
CA LYS A 223 23.67 1.61 35.24
C LYS A 223 23.24 0.23 35.69
N GLN A 224 22.03 0.09 36.25
CA GLN A 224 21.49 -1.22 36.66
C GLN A 224 21.34 -2.19 35.47
N ASN A 225 21.01 -1.66 34.29
CA ASN A 225 20.88 -2.46 33.08
C ASN A 225 22.19 -2.54 32.26
N LYS A 226 23.33 -2.09 32.82
CA LYS A 226 24.64 -2.11 32.17
C LYS A 226 24.65 -1.44 30.79
N MET A 227 23.97 -0.31 30.69
CA MET A 227 23.83 0.47 29.46
C MET A 227 24.54 1.82 29.62
N GLU A 228 25.27 2.20 28.56
CA GLU A 228 25.90 3.52 28.45
C GLU A 228 25.30 4.21 27.25
N THR A 229 24.66 5.35 27.50
CA THR A 229 24.11 6.21 26.46
C THR A 229 24.06 7.67 26.94
N ALA A 230 24.02 8.58 26.01
CA ALA A 230 23.83 10.00 26.33
C ALA A 230 22.47 10.24 26.98
N VAL A 231 22.46 10.96 28.08
CA VAL A 231 21.25 11.45 28.75
C VAL A 231 21.23 12.97 28.58
N GLU A 232 20.30 13.42 27.76
CA GLU A 232 20.06 14.87 27.59
C GLU A 232 18.99 15.31 28.57
N ALA A 233 19.31 16.26 29.43
CA ALA A 233 18.39 16.73 30.44
C ALA A 233 18.10 18.23 30.23
N ARG A 234 16.83 18.59 30.21
CA ARG A 234 16.32 19.95 30.03
C ARG A 234 15.22 20.23 31.03
N TYR A 235 14.99 21.52 31.33
CA TYR A 235 13.85 21.91 32.14
C TYR A 235 13.14 23.14 31.60
N THR A 236 11.89 23.30 31.95
CA THR A 236 11.07 24.47 31.64
C THR A 236 10.44 24.97 32.93
N ALA A 237 10.78 26.22 33.30
CA ALA A 237 10.35 26.84 34.56
C ALA A 237 8.84 27.08 34.64
N GLN A 238 8.23 27.47 33.52
CA GLN A 238 6.79 27.65 33.36
C GLN A 238 6.35 27.12 32.00
N ASP A 239 5.75 25.96 31.98
CA ASP A 239 5.34 25.26 30.77
C ASP A 239 3.96 25.78 30.30
N TRP A 240 3.94 26.99 29.74
CA TRP A 240 2.71 27.58 29.21
C TRP A 240 2.19 26.89 27.95
N ASP A 241 3.09 26.34 27.14
CA ASP A 241 2.69 25.61 25.92
C ASP A 241 2.00 24.29 26.28
N GLY A 242 2.60 23.49 27.16
CA GLY A 242 1.96 22.28 27.68
C GLY A 242 0.67 22.58 28.48
N PHE A 243 0.59 23.73 29.15
CA PHE A 243 -0.65 24.17 29.78
C PHE A 243 -1.74 24.42 28.73
N GLN A 244 -1.42 25.13 27.66
CA GLN A 244 -2.38 25.39 26.59
C GLN A 244 -2.87 24.09 25.94
N GLU A 245 -1.95 23.15 25.65
CA GLU A 245 -2.31 21.85 25.08
C GLU A 245 -3.27 21.06 25.97
N LEU A 246 -2.98 20.98 27.28
CA LEU A 246 -3.82 20.28 28.23
C LEU A 246 -5.22 20.93 28.38
N VAL A 247 -5.27 22.26 28.38
CA VAL A 247 -6.54 22.99 28.41
C VAL A 247 -7.34 22.72 27.13
N GLN A 248 -6.69 22.70 25.97
CA GLN A 248 -7.37 22.45 24.68
C GLN A 248 -8.09 21.09 24.63
N VAL A 249 -7.48 20.05 25.19
CA VAL A 249 -8.06 18.69 25.17
C VAL A 249 -8.97 18.41 26.40
N SER A 250 -9.02 19.33 27.35
CA SER A 250 -9.82 19.18 28.58
C SER A 250 -11.32 19.42 28.34
N ASN A 251 -12.12 18.99 29.30
CA ASN A 251 -13.57 19.25 29.38
C ASN A 251 -13.91 20.38 30.39
N LEU A 252 -12.96 21.30 30.58
CA LEU A 252 -13.19 22.46 31.48
C LEU A 252 -14.36 23.31 30.97
N GLN A 253 -15.20 23.80 31.85
CA GLN A 253 -16.33 24.65 31.49
C GLN A 253 -15.86 26.00 30.93
N ASP A 254 -14.81 26.60 31.50
CA ASP A 254 -14.25 27.89 31.10
C ASP A 254 -13.09 27.80 30.13
N LYS A 255 -12.94 26.67 29.44
CA LYS A 255 -11.84 26.38 28.51
C LYS A 255 -11.56 27.51 27.51
N ASP A 256 -12.60 27.99 26.82
CA ASP A 256 -12.46 29.01 25.77
C ASP A 256 -12.02 30.36 26.34
N VAL A 257 -12.45 30.68 27.55
CA VAL A 257 -12.04 31.91 28.25
C VAL A 257 -10.59 31.82 28.65
N ILE A 258 -10.14 30.69 29.18
CA ILE A 258 -8.73 30.44 29.54
C ILE A 258 -7.83 30.55 28.30
N LEU A 259 -8.20 29.90 27.20
CA LEU A 259 -7.46 29.96 25.93
C LEU A 259 -7.38 31.39 25.38
N ARG A 260 -8.44 32.17 25.53
CA ARG A 260 -8.46 33.59 25.17
C ARG A 260 -7.49 34.40 26.02
N VAL A 261 -7.47 34.17 27.33
CA VAL A 261 -6.50 34.83 28.22
C VAL A 261 -5.07 34.54 27.80
N LEU A 262 -4.76 33.28 27.48
CA LEU A 262 -3.42 32.89 26.98
C LEU A 262 -3.04 33.60 25.67
N SER A 263 -3.99 33.84 24.81
CA SER A 263 -3.75 34.54 23.54
C SER A 263 -3.57 36.06 23.70
N MET A 264 -4.29 36.65 24.66
CA MET A 264 -4.30 38.10 24.87
C MET A 264 -3.07 38.60 25.63
N TYR A 265 -2.66 37.86 26.65
CA TYR A 265 -1.56 38.24 27.50
C TYR A 265 -0.27 37.49 27.17
N LYS A 266 0.80 38.19 26.83
CA LYS A 266 2.11 37.58 26.51
C LYS A 266 2.96 37.40 27.75
N ASP A 267 2.81 38.33 28.74
CA ASP A 267 3.54 38.29 29.99
C ASP A 267 3.05 37.12 30.87
N PRO A 268 3.97 36.24 31.30
CA PRO A 268 3.61 35.07 32.12
C PRO A 268 2.99 35.42 33.46
N GLU A 269 3.43 36.48 34.13
CA GLU A 269 2.89 36.90 35.41
C GLU A 269 1.47 37.45 35.26
N GLU A 270 1.22 38.17 34.18
CA GLU A 270 -0.09 38.68 33.86
C GLU A 270 -1.06 37.53 33.50
N ARG A 271 -0.60 36.54 32.74
CA ARG A 271 -1.40 35.30 32.44
C ARG A 271 -1.80 34.64 33.75
N GLU A 272 -0.86 34.39 34.65
CA GLU A 272 -1.14 33.76 35.93
C GLU A 272 -2.17 34.55 36.73
N ARG A 273 -1.99 35.86 36.80
CA ARG A 273 -2.89 36.75 37.56
C ARG A 273 -4.31 36.71 37.00
N GLN A 274 -4.46 36.80 35.69
CA GLN A 274 -5.77 36.77 35.06
C GLN A 274 -6.49 35.41 35.24
N ILE A 275 -5.76 34.30 35.04
CA ILE A 275 -6.29 32.97 35.28
C ILE A 275 -6.69 32.74 36.75
N ARG A 276 -5.87 33.20 37.68
CA ARG A 276 -6.13 33.09 39.12
C ARG A 276 -7.33 33.91 39.55
N ASN A 277 -7.62 35.02 38.88
CA ASN A 277 -8.82 35.84 39.15
C ASN A 277 -10.12 35.16 38.69
N MET A 278 -10.03 34.16 37.86
CA MET A 278 -11.16 33.30 37.45
C MET A 278 -11.42 32.23 38.52
N SER A 279 -12.10 32.59 39.60
CA SER A 279 -12.18 31.80 40.84
C SER A 279 -12.66 30.36 40.69
N GLU A 280 -13.64 30.09 39.84
CA GLU A 280 -14.12 28.72 39.56
C GLU A 280 -13.22 27.99 38.56
N GLY A 281 -12.86 28.62 37.47
CA GLY A 281 -11.94 28.05 36.46
C GLY A 281 -10.57 27.68 37.05
N PHE A 282 -10.07 28.48 38.02
CA PHE A 282 -8.82 28.15 38.72
C PHE A 282 -8.91 26.92 39.61
N ARG A 283 -10.06 26.66 40.24
CA ARG A 283 -10.27 25.42 41.04
C ARG A 283 -10.22 24.18 40.17
N GLU A 284 -10.89 24.21 39.03
CA GLU A 284 -10.86 23.10 38.07
C GLU A 284 -9.45 22.87 37.52
N LEU A 285 -8.72 23.96 37.21
CA LEU A 285 -7.33 23.88 36.80
C LEU A 285 -6.43 23.28 37.90
N ALA A 286 -6.58 23.71 39.12
CA ALA A 286 -5.77 23.26 40.27
C ALA A 286 -5.94 21.75 40.55
N THR A 287 -7.10 21.19 40.28
CA THR A 287 -7.39 19.77 40.50
C THR A 287 -7.17 18.88 39.25
N GLY A 288 -7.45 19.41 38.08
CA GLY A 288 -7.42 18.61 36.83
C GLY A 288 -6.15 18.80 35.99
N ILE A 289 -5.67 20.03 35.76
CA ILE A 289 -4.60 20.34 34.80
C ILE A 289 -3.24 20.50 35.49
N LEU A 290 -3.16 21.33 36.52
CA LEU A 290 -1.87 21.67 37.14
C LEU A 290 -1.11 20.47 37.75
N PRO A 291 -1.77 19.42 38.29
CA PRO A 291 -1.06 18.20 38.70
C PRO A 291 -0.37 17.45 37.56
N GLU A 292 -0.97 17.44 36.37
CA GLU A 292 -0.40 16.78 35.18
C GLU A 292 0.84 17.50 34.65
N MET A 293 0.96 18.79 34.91
CA MET A 293 2.08 19.61 34.48
C MET A 293 3.33 19.48 35.37
N ARG A 294 3.19 18.94 36.57
CA ARG A 294 4.29 18.75 37.54
C ARG A 294 5.02 17.44 37.24
N ARG A 295 5.67 17.34 36.10
CA ARG A 295 6.24 16.09 35.56
C ARG A 295 7.73 16.21 35.21
N ALA A 296 8.36 15.05 35.13
CA ALA A 296 9.64 14.84 34.44
C ALA A 296 9.62 13.46 33.75
#